data_b04ed8319cc3b7c480f1040541ad9bb6
#
_entry.id   b04ed8319cc3b7c480f1040541ad9bb6
#
_cell.length_a   1.000
_cell.length_b   1.000
_cell.length_c   1.000
_cell.angle_alpha   90.00
_cell.angle_beta   90.00
_cell.angle_gamma   90.00
#
_symmetry.space_group_name_H-M   'P 1'
#
loop_
_entity.id
_entity.type
_entity.pdbx_description
1 polymer ?
#
loop_
_entity_poly.entity_id
_entity_poly.type
_entity_poly.pdbx_seq_one_letter_code
_entity_poly.pdbx_strand_id
1 'polypeptide(L)'
;MPGLNGRRVAVVAGVRTPFAKAGTSLKDVRAVDLARYAARELLERTNLSGEEVDEVVFGQVVPSALVPNIGREVSLLPQFPKEIPAYSVNRACASSNQAVSAAHDQIALGNANVVIAGGAEALSDIPILASRRLADILVQASKAKSLGARIKTFAKIRPRDLVPVSPAIAEPSTGAMAA
;
A
#
# COMPACT_ATOMS: atom_id res chain seq x y z
N MET A 1 5.29 20.97 -25.84
CA MET A 1 5.28 19.56 -25.42
C MET A 1 5.24 18.72 -26.68
N PRO A 2 6.17 17.74 -26.88
CA PRO A 2 6.07 16.83 -28.03
C PRO A 2 4.75 16.07 -27.87
N GLY A 3 3.99 16.01 -28.95
CA GLY A 3 2.62 15.54 -28.94
C GLY A 3 2.49 14.15 -28.36
N LEU A 4 1.67 14.03 -27.37
CA LEU A 4 1.00 12.78 -27.02
C LEU A 4 0.46 12.21 -28.33
N ASN A 5 0.78 10.99 -28.67
CA ASN A 5 0.45 10.31 -29.94
C ASN A 5 -1.05 10.18 -30.23
N GLY A 6 -1.87 11.13 -29.81
CA GLY A 6 -3.30 11.20 -30.07
C GLY A 6 -4.12 10.04 -29.48
N ARG A 7 -3.51 9.12 -28.72
CA ARG A 7 -4.23 8.04 -28.06
C ARG A 7 -5.17 8.61 -26.99
N ARG A 8 -6.44 8.33 -27.15
CA ARG A 8 -7.44 8.62 -26.11
C ARG A 8 -7.45 7.48 -25.11
N VAL A 9 -7.45 7.81 -23.82
CA VAL A 9 -7.55 6.85 -22.73
C VAL A 9 -8.99 6.82 -22.23
N ALA A 10 -9.55 5.64 -22.05
CA ALA A 10 -10.88 5.43 -21.53
C ALA A 10 -10.84 4.73 -20.17
N VAL A 11 -11.67 5.18 -19.24
CA VAL A 11 -12.00 4.42 -18.02
C VAL A 11 -13.15 3.50 -18.38
N VAL A 12 -12.90 2.18 -18.43
CA VAL A 12 -13.86 1.19 -18.91
C VAL A 12 -14.76 0.69 -17.79
N ALA A 13 -14.19 0.46 -16.60
CA ALA A 13 -14.92 -0.07 -15.45
C ALA A 13 -14.27 0.38 -14.13
N GLY A 14 -15.01 0.26 -13.05
CA GLY A 14 -14.54 0.54 -11.72
C GLY A 14 -15.30 -0.26 -10.67
N VAL A 15 -14.60 -0.60 -9.60
CA VAL A 15 -15.14 -1.36 -8.47
C VAL A 15 -14.59 -0.77 -7.18
N ARG A 16 -15.38 -0.84 -6.12
CA ARG A 16 -14.98 -0.39 -4.79
C ARG A 16 -15.51 -1.34 -3.72
N THR A 17 -14.70 -1.64 -2.73
CA THR A 17 -15.16 -2.27 -1.48
C THR A 17 -16.06 -1.30 -0.70
N PRO A 18 -16.86 -1.76 0.27
CA PRO A 18 -17.58 -0.88 1.18
C PRO A 18 -16.61 0.10 1.86
N PHE A 19 -17.07 1.35 2.01
CA PHE A 19 -16.32 2.37 2.75
C PHE A 19 -16.72 2.30 4.22
N ALA A 20 -15.86 1.74 5.06
CA ALA A 20 -16.10 1.56 6.48
C ALA A 20 -15.24 2.49 7.33
N LYS A 21 -15.80 2.98 8.43
CA LYS A 21 -15.06 3.75 9.43
C LYS A 21 -13.98 2.86 10.07
N ALA A 22 -12.79 3.43 10.30
CA ALA A 22 -11.71 2.75 11.00
C ALA A 22 -12.18 2.18 12.36
N GLY A 23 -11.72 0.99 12.70
CA GLY A 23 -12.09 0.29 13.92
C GLY A 23 -13.48 -0.36 13.91
N THR A 24 -14.17 -0.43 12.75
CA THR A 24 -15.51 -1.03 12.63
C THR A 24 -15.52 -2.33 11.83
N SER A 25 -16.49 -2.53 10.95
CA SER A 25 -16.78 -3.81 10.26
C SER A 25 -15.61 -4.41 9.46
N LEU A 26 -14.69 -3.58 8.96
CA LEU A 26 -13.51 -4.03 8.19
C LEU A 26 -12.20 -3.90 8.99
N LYS A 27 -12.27 -3.76 10.32
CA LYS A 27 -11.08 -3.51 11.16
C LYS A 27 -10.00 -4.58 11.07
N ASP A 28 -10.39 -5.82 10.82
CA ASP A 28 -9.51 -6.98 10.76
C ASP A 28 -9.07 -7.33 9.31
N VAL A 29 -9.45 -6.49 8.33
CA VAL A 29 -9.11 -6.67 6.92
C VAL A 29 -7.97 -5.74 6.54
N ARG A 30 -6.87 -6.31 6.05
CA ARG A 30 -5.70 -5.53 5.65
C ARG A 30 -5.93 -4.79 4.33
N ALA A 31 -5.22 -3.69 4.12
CA ALA A 31 -5.29 -2.92 2.87
C ALA A 31 -5.03 -3.78 1.63
N VAL A 32 -4.06 -4.70 1.69
CA VAL A 32 -3.75 -5.61 0.58
C VAL A 32 -4.90 -6.55 0.25
N ASP A 33 -5.63 -7.02 1.25
CA ASP A 33 -6.75 -7.93 1.05
C ASP A 33 -7.94 -7.17 0.42
N LEU A 34 -8.19 -5.92 0.86
CA LEU A 34 -9.19 -5.04 0.24
C LEU A 34 -8.84 -4.77 -1.24
N ALA A 35 -7.57 -4.48 -1.53
CA ALA A 35 -7.09 -4.26 -2.89
C ALA A 35 -7.28 -5.51 -3.78
N ARG A 36 -6.95 -6.69 -3.25
CA ARG A 36 -7.11 -7.97 -3.95
C ARG A 36 -8.57 -8.30 -4.22
N TYR A 37 -9.47 -8.06 -3.28
CA TYR A 37 -10.90 -8.25 -3.50
C TYR A 37 -11.42 -7.34 -4.61
N ALA A 38 -11.05 -6.06 -4.59
CA ALA A 38 -11.46 -5.13 -5.62
C ALA A 38 -10.90 -5.50 -7.01
N ALA A 39 -9.61 -5.87 -7.10
CA ALA A 39 -8.99 -6.24 -8.36
C ALA A 39 -9.60 -7.52 -8.96
N ARG A 40 -9.85 -8.54 -8.14
CA ARG A 40 -10.51 -9.77 -8.58
C ARG A 40 -11.92 -9.50 -9.09
N GLU A 41 -12.72 -8.79 -8.32
CA GLU A 41 -14.09 -8.42 -8.71
C GLU A 41 -14.11 -7.59 -10.00
N LEU A 42 -13.10 -6.71 -10.21
CA LEU A 42 -12.99 -5.93 -11.43
C LEU A 42 -12.78 -6.84 -12.65
N LEU A 43 -11.86 -7.81 -12.58
CA LEU A 43 -11.62 -8.78 -13.64
C LEU A 43 -12.87 -9.61 -13.93
N GLU A 44 -13.56 -10.09 -12.90
CA GLU A 44 -14.78 -10.88 -13.04
C GLU A 44 -15.91 -10.07 -13.72
N ARG A 45 -16.15 -8.83 -13.31
CA ARG A 45 -17.19 -7.97 -13.89
C ARG A 45 -16.91 -7.58 -15.33
N THR A 46 -15.66 -7.40 -15.67
CA THR A 46 -15.27 -7.01 -17.03
C THR A 46 -15.07 -8.19 -17.96
N ASN A 47 -15.06 -9.40 -17.42
CA ASN A 47 -14.66 -10.63 -18.13
C ASN A 47 -13.28 -10.48 -18.79
N LEU A 48 -12.40 -9.70 -18.17
CA LEU A 48 -11.04 -9.44 -18.63
C LEU A 48 -10.11 -10.53 -18.10
N SER A 49 -9.34 -11.14 -18.98
CA SER A 49 -8.25 -12.02 -18.56
C SER A 49 -7.12 -11.20 -17.95
N GLY A 50 -6.52 -11.69 -16.88
CA GLY A 50 -5.33 -11.06 -16.30
C GLY A 50 -4.14 -11.00 -17.28
N GLU A 51 -4.10 -11.86 -18.28
CA GLU A 51 -3.09 -11.86 -19.34
C GLU A 51 -3.24 -10.67 -20.32
N GLU A 52 -4.43 -10.07 -20.38
CA GLU A 52 -4.70 -8.88 -21.19
C GLU A 52 -4.30 -7.58 -20.48
N VAL A 53 -3.90 -7.66 -19.20
CA VAL A 53 -3.48 -6.52 -18.39
C VAL A 53 -1.97 -6.33 -18.48
N ASP A 54 -1.56 -5.17 -18.95
CA ASP A 54 -0.14 -4.85 -19.16
C ASP A 54 0.56 -4.38 -17.87
N GLU A 55 -0.16 -3.73 -16.95
CA GLU A 55 0.41 -3.18 -15.73
C GLU A 55 -0.64 -3.01 -14.60
N VAL A 56 -0.17 -3.09 -13.35
CA VAL A 56 -0.98 -2.82 -12.15
C VAL A 56 -0.34 -1.72 -11.31
N VAL A 57 -1.08 -0.62 -11.06
CA VAL A 57 -0.60 0.52 -10.26
C VAL A 57 -1.55 0.80 -9.10
N PHE A 58 -1.03 0.78 -7.87
CA PHE A 58 -1.86 1.04 -6.69
C PHE A 58 -1.29 2.14 -5.81
N GLY A 59 -2.18 3.05 -5.37
CA GLY A 59 -1.87 4.07 -4.39
C GLY A 59 -2.05 3.56 -2.96
N GLN A 60 -1.10 3.89 -2.08
CA GLN A 60 -1.21 3.65 -0.65
C GLN A 60 -0.47 4.74 0.12
N VAL A 61 -1.05 5.22 1.22
CA VAL A 61 -0.46 6.29 2.05
C VAL A 61 0.39 5.72 3.15
N VAL A 62 -0.10 4.71 3.84
CA VAL A 62 0.58 4.07 4.98
C VAL A 62 0.91 2.62 4.61
N PRO A 63 2.04 2.38 3.93
CA PRO A 63 2.44 1.02 3.59
C PRO A 63 2.79 0.22 4.84
N SER A 64 2.34 -1.02 4.89
CA SER A 64 2.80 -1.96 5.90
C SER A 64 4.23 -2.40 5.61
N ALA A 65 5.05 -2.56 6.65
CA ALA A 65 6.38 -3.15 6.49
C ALA A 65 6.33 -4.61 5.97
N LEU A 66 5.20 -5.29 6.15
CA LEU A 66 4.97 -6.65 5.63
C LEU A 66 4.54 -6.64 4.16
N VAL A 67 4.01 -5.52 3.66
CA VAL A 67 3.48 -5.35 2.30
C VAL A 67 3.95 -3.98 1.77
N PRO A 68 5.25 -3.83 1.46
CA PRO A 68 5.80 -2.54 1.07
C PRO A 68 5.36 -2.08 -0.33
N ASN A 69 4.91 -3.00 -1.18
CA ASN A 69 4.42 -2.73 -2.53
C ASN A 69 3.06 -3.40 -2.75
N ILE A 70 1.99 -2.69 -2.43
CA ILE A 70 0.63 -3.20 -2.56
C ILE A 70 0.26 -3.50 -4.02
N GLY A 71 0.75 -2.71 -4.98
CA GLY A 71 0.54 -2.97 -6.42
C GLY A 71 1.08 -4.33 -6.82
N ARG A 72 2.30 -4.65 -6.38
CA ARG A 72 2.90 -5.96 -6.65
C ARG A 72 2.11 -7.10 -5.99
N GLU A 73 1.67 -6.91 -4.77
CA GLU A 73 0.87 -7.92 -4.07
C GLU A 73 -0.49 -8.19 -4.72
N VAL A 74 -1.08 -7.18 -5.35
CA VAL A 74 -2.30 -7.34 -6.18
C VAL A 74 -1.98 -8.13 -7.43
N SER A 75 -0.88 -7.81 -8.11
CA SER A 75 -0.49 -8.51 -9.35
C SER A 75 -0.04 -9.96 -9.15
N LEU A 76 0.15 -10.40 -7.90
CA LEU A 76 0.42 -11.80 -7.55
C LEU A 76 -0.85 -12.64 -7.34
N LEU A 77 -2.04 -12.08 -7.57
CA LEU A 77 -3.27 -12.86 -7.65
C LEU A 77 -3.14 -13.92 -8.76
N PRO A 78 -3.73 -15.12 -8.57
CA PRO A 78 -3.64 -16.21 -9.56
C PRO A 78 -4.16 -15.87 -10.96
N GLN A 79 -4.97 -14.84 -11.08
CA GLN A 79 -5.54 -14.37 -12.34
C GLN A 79 -4.52 -13.65 -13.23
N PHE A 80 -3.42 -13.15 -12.66
CA PHE A 80 -2.39 -12.42 -13.40
C PHE A 80 -1.19 -13.30 -13.72
N PRO A 81 -0.49 -13.05 -14.85
CA PRO A 81 0.81 -13.61 -15.09
C PRO A 81 1.81 -13.09 -14.06
N LYS A 82 2.74 -13.95 -13.63
CA LYS A 82 3.71 -13.58 -12.57
C LYS A 82 4.67 -12.46 -12.99
N GLU A 83 4.85 -12.30 -14.27
CA GLU A 83 5.77 -11.36 -14.90
C GLU A 83 5.17 -9.95 -15.05
N ILE A 84 3.86 -9.79 -14.82
CA ILE A 84 3.19 -8.50 -14.99
C ILE A 84 3.88 -7.41 -14.17
N PRO A 85 4.24 -6.28 -14.77
CA PRO A 85 4.76 -5.12 -14.05
C PRO A 85 3.75 -4.58 -13.05
N ALA A 86 4.21 -4.27 -11.84
CA ALA A 86 3.35 -3.67 -10.85
C ALA A 86 4.13 -2.86 -9.83
N TYR A 87 3.58 -1.72 -9.44
CA TYR A 87 4.20 -0.85 -8.44
C TYR A 87 3.18 -0.06 -7.62
N SER A 88 3.68 0.53 -6.55
CA SER A 88 2.89 1.41 -5.69
C SER A 88 3.33 2.85 -5.82
N VAL A 89 2.37 3.75 -5.72
CA VAL A 89 2.61 5.20 -5.68
C VAL A 89 2.14 5.78 -4.36
N ASN A 90 2.85 6.79 -3.89
CA ASN A 90 2.45 7.57 -2.71
C ASN A 90 2.48 9.07 -3.05
N ARG A 91 1.33 9.71 -2.94
CA ARG A 91 1.14 11.15 -3.04
C ARG A 91 0.16 11.60 -1.96
N ALA A 92 0.42 11.21 -0.72
CA ALA A 92 -0.48 11.41 0.41
C ALA A 92 -1.95 11.05 0.03
N CYS A 93 -2.93 11.87 0.39
CA CYS A 93 -4.34 11.61 0.12
C CYS A 93 -4.69 11.45 -1.38
N ALA A 94 -3.83 11.91 -2.29
CA ALA A 94 -4.02 11.81 -3.73
C ALA A 94 -3.35 10.56 -4.37
N SER A 95 -2.91 9.57 -3.57
CA SER A 95 -2.17 8.42 -4.08
C SER A 95 -2.96 7.61 -5.11
N SER A 96 -4.24 7.35 -4.89
CA SER A 96 -5.07 6.63 -5.86
C SER A 96 -5.28 7.44 -7.15
N ASN A 97 -5.46 8.75 -7.06
CA ASN A 97 -5.52 9.63 -8.24
C ASN A 97 -4.18 9.62 -9.00
N GLN A 98 -3.06 9.57 -8.28
CA GLN A 98 -1.74 9.47 -8.91
C GLN A 98 -1.59 8.12 -9.64
N ALA A 99 -2.12 7.02 -9.11
CA ALA A 99 -2.13 5.74 -9.82
C ALA A 99 -2.91 5.82 -11.13
N VAL A 100 -4.09 6.47 -11.13
CA VAL A 100 -4.89 6.68 -12.35
C VAL A 100 -4.14 7.58 -13.36
N SER A 101 -3.48 8.65 -12.89
CA SER A 101 -2.68 9.51 -13.76
C SER A 101 -1.49 8.76 -14.37
N ALA A 102 -0.81 7.94 -13.59
CA ALA A 102 0.30 7.12 -14.08
C ALA A 102 -0.18 6.12 -15.14
N ALA A 103 -1.32 5.44 -14.92
CA ALA A 103 -1.93 4.55 -15.90
C ALA A 103 -2.29 5.28 -17.21
N HIS A 104 -2.89 6.47 -17.09
CA HIS A 104 -3.17 7.31 -18.26
C HIS A 104 -1.89 7.59 -19.06
N ASP A 105 -0.81 7.98 -18.39
CA ASP A 105 0.45 8.33 -19.06
C ASP A 105 1.07 7.12 -19.77
N GLN A 106 1.04 5.93 -19.15
CA GLN A 106 1.52 4.69 -19.78
C GLN A 106 0.75 4.36 -21.07
N ILE A 107 -0.58 4.49 -21.03
CA ILE A 107 -1.41 4.22 -22.22
C ILE A 107 -1.21 5.32 -23.28
N ALA A 108 -1.17 6.59 -22.88
CA ALA A 108 -1.00 7.71 -23.80
C ALA A 108 0.34 7.68 -24.52
N LEU A 109 1.40 7.23 -23.83
CA LEU A 109 2.74 7.05 -24.40
C LEU A 109 2.86 5.77 -25.27
N GLY A 110 1.87 4.88 -25.22
CA GLY A 110 1.88 3.63 -25.99
C GLY A 110 2.68 2.50 -25.33
N ASN A 111 3.07 2.65 -24.05
CA ASN A 111 3.78 1.63 -23.29
C ASN A 111 2.85 0.51 -22.79
N ALA A 112 1.56 0.79 -22.65
CA ALA A 112 0.52 -0.15 -22.24
C ALA A 112 -0.77 0.08 -23.02
N ASN A 113 -1.64 -0.90 -23.05
CA ASN A 113 -2.99 -0.81 -23.62
C ASN A 113 -4.06 -0.93 -22.53
N VAL A 114 -3.84 -1.80 -21.56
CA VAL A 114 -4.75 -2.06 -20.44
C VAL A 114 -3.99 -1.97 -19.11
N VAL A 115 -4.43 -1.08 -18.24
CA VAL A 115 -3.82 -0.88 -16.93
C VAL A 115 -4.90 -0.93 -15.84
N ILE A 116 -4.65 -1.68 -14.79
CA ILE A 116 -5.47 -1.63 -13.57
C ILE A 116 -4.83 -0.62 -12.63
N ALA A 117 -5.57 0.46 -12.35
CA ALA A 117 -5.14 1.52 -11.43
C ALA A 117 -6.13 1.67 -10.28
N GLY A 118 -5.62 1.82 -9.08
CA GLY A 118 -6.48 1.97 -7.90
C GLY A 118 -5.72 2.39 -6.66
N GLY A 119 -6.29 2.08 -5.52
CA GLY A 119 -5.63 2.26 -4.23
C GLY A 119 -6.43 1.61 -3.12
N ALA A 120 -5.75 1.30 -2.04
CA ALA A 120 -6.39 0.76 -0.84
C ALA A 120 -5.67 1.22 0.41
N GLU A 121 -6.44 1.45 1.46
CA GLU A 121 -5.95 1.85 2.76
C GLU A 121 -6.75 1.16 3.86
N ALA A 122 -6.10 0.81 4.96
CA ALA A 122 -6.73 0.23 6.15
C ALA A 122 -6.22 0.96 7.39
N LEU A 123 -6.89 2.05 7.76
CA LEU A 123 -6.53 2.84 8.93
C LEU A 123 -6.70 2.09 10.27
N SER A 124 -7.28 0.90 10.24
CA SER A 124 -7.35 0.00 11.39
C SER A 124 -6.08 -0.87 11.55
N ASP A 125 -5.25 -0.97 10.50
CA ASP A 125 -4.04 -1.79 10.44
C ASP A 125 -2.78 -0.93 10.27
N ILE A 126 -2.74 0.20 11.00
CA ILE A 126 -1.58 1.12 10.96
C ILE A 126 -0.44 0.51 11.77
N PRO A 127 0.80 0.45 11.23
CA PRO A 127 1.96 -0.02 11.97
C PRO A 127 2.21 0.81 13.22
N ILE A 128 2.31 0.15 14.37
CA ILE A 128 2.72 0.79 15.62
C ILE A 128 4.24 0.92 15.62
N LEU A 129 4.73 2.16 15.65
CA LEU A 129 6.16 2.43 15.66
C LEU A 129 6.72 2.35 17.08
N ALA A 130 7.72 1.49 17.26
CA ALA A 130 8.49 1.42 18.50
C ALA A 130 9.59 2.48 18.53
N SER A 131 9.97 2.91 19.73
CA SER A 131 11.14 3.76 19.89
C SER A 131 12.41 3.06 19.37
N ARG A 132 13.36 3.84 18.82
CA ARG A 132 14.63 3.30 18.33
C ARG A 132 15.34 2.47 19.41
N ARG A 133 15.31 2.96 20.66
CA ARG A 133 15.88 2.26 21.80
C ARG A 133 15.23 0.90 22.04
N LEU A 134 13.90 0.82 22.01
CA LEU A 134 13.19 -0.46 22.15
C LEU A 134 13.56 -1.42 21.04
N ALA A 135 13.58 -0.94 19.78
CA ALA A 135 13.99 -1.76 18.64
C ALA A 135 15.40 -2.33 18.81
N ASP A 136 16.37 -1.50 19.25
CA ASP A 136 17.75 -1.92 19.49
C ASP A 136 17.85 -2.98 20.61
N ILE A 137 17.07 -2.83 21.69
CA ILE A 137 17.01 -3.80 22.80
C ILE A 137 16.44 -5.14 22.30
N LEU A 138 15.35 -5.11 21.51
CA LEU A 138 14.74 -6.31 20.96
C LEU A 138 15.70 -7.06 20.01
N VAL A 139 16.40 -6.33 19.15
CA VAL A 139 17.43 -6.91 18.26
C VAL A 139 18.58 -7.50 19.05
N GLN A 140 19.05 -6.84 20.12
CA GLN A 140 20.09 -7.40 21.00
C GLN A 140 19.62 -8.66 21.72
N ALA A 141 18.37 -8.65 22.23
CA ALA A 141 17.78 -9.80 22.90
C ALA A 141 17.58 -11.00 21.95
N SER A 142 17.22 -10.77 20.69
CA SER A 142 17.08 -11.84 19.68
C SER A 142 18.42 -12.51 19.33
N LYS A 143 19.52 -11.75 19.40
CA LYS A 143 20.88 -12.25 19.16
C LYS A 143 21.55 -12.89 20.38
N ALA A 144 20.95 -12.78 21.56
CA ALA A 144 21.50 -13.30 22.81
C ALA A 144 21.53 -14.84 22.82
N LYS A 145 22.70 -15.43 23.04
CA LYS A 145 22.93 -16.89 22.98
C LYS A 145 22.45 -17.65 24.24
N SER A 146 22.25 -16.94 25.38
CA SER A 146 21.79 -17.54 26.63
C SER A 146 20.55 -16.87 27.16
N LEU A 147 19.72 -17.63 27.91
CA LEU A 147 18.50 -17.11 28.54
C LEU A 147 18.81 -15.98 29.52
N GLY A 148 19.90 -16.12 30.31
CA GLY A 148 20.32 -15.06 31.26
C GLY A 148 20.71 -13.75 30.55
N ALA A 149 21.43 -13.83 29.41
CA ALA A 149 21.79 -12.67 28.61
C ALA A 149 20.54 -11.99 28.02
N ARG A 150 19.55 -12.79 27.60
CA ARG A 150 18.25 -12.29 27.07
C ARG A 150 17.48 -11.55 28.16
N ILE A 151 17.34 -12.13 29.35
CA ILE A 151 16.65 -11.50 30.49
C ILE A 151 17.35 -10.18 30.87
N LYS A 152 18.70 -10.19 30.97
CA LYS A 152 19.49 -8.99 31.27
C LYS A 152 19.27 -7.88 30.21
N THR A 153 19.09 -8.26 28.97
CA THR A 153 18.82 -7.30 27.89
C THR A 153 17.41 -6.70 28.01
N PHE A 154 16.40 -7.52 28.28
CA PHE A 154 15.03 -7.04 28.49
C PHE A 154 14.90 -6.16 29.75
N ALA A 155 15.65 -6.42 30.81
CA ALA A 155 15.66 -5.58 32.01
C ALA A 155 16.10 -4.12 31.77
N LYS A 156 16.67 -3.82 30.59
CA LYS A 156 17.00 -2.45 30.16
C LYS A 156 15.82 -1.64 29.64
N ILE A 157 14.68 -2.28 29.38
CA ILE A 157 13.47 -1.62 28.87
C ILE A 157 12.91 -0.72 29.98
N ARG A 158 12.65 0.52 29.65
CA ARG A 158 12.00 1.50 30.53
C ARG A 158 10.53 1.65 30.14
N PRO A 159 9.62 1.97 31.06
CA PRO A 159 8.20 2.19 30.72
C PRO A 159 7.99 3.15 29.56
N ARG A 160 8.78 4.21 29.47
CA ARG A 160 8.73 5.18 28.38
C ARG A 160 9.12 4.61 27.00
N ASP A 161 9.88 3.53 26.97
CA ASP A 161 10.30 2.90 25.71
C ASP A 161 9.14 2.12 25.06
N LEU A 162 8.10 1.78 25.84
CA LEU A 162 6.91 1.09 25.42
C LEU A 162 5.84 2.02 24.82
N VAL A 163 6.01 3.33 24.96
CA VAL A 163 5.08 4.30 24.38
C VAL A 163 5.29 4.34 22.87
N PRO A 164 4.22 4.17 22.07
CA PRO A 164 4.32 4.28 20.62
C PRO A 164 4.85 5.66 20.20
N VAL A 165 5.70 5.65 19.18
CA VAL A 165 6.25 6.88 18.59
C VAL A 165 5.32 7.32 17.47
N SER A 166 4.83 8.56 17.53
CA SER A 166 4.13 9.18 16.40
C SER A 166 5.09 9.38 15.23
N PRO A 167 4.66 9.09 14.00
CA PRO A 167 5.43 9.46 12.82
C PRO A 167 5.74 10.96 12.82
N ALA A 168 6.98 11.32 12.49
CA ALA A 168 7.33 12.71 12.25
C ALA A 168 6.68 13.13 10.93
N ILE A 169 5.69 14.03 11.01
CA ILE A 169 4.98 14.55 9.86
C ILE A 169 5.44 15.99 9.67
N ALA A 170 5.89 16.33 8.46
CA ALA A 170 6.28 17.70 8.13
C ALA A 170 5.08 18.67 8.17
N GLU A 171 3.87 18.13 7.95
CA GLU A 171 2.61 18.86 7.99
C GLU A 171 1.72 18.35 9.13
N PRO A 172 1.92 18.86 10.37
CA PRO A 172 1.27 18.30 11.56
C PRO A 172 -0.20 18.69 11.71
N SER A 173 -0.72 19.63 10.89
CA SER A 173 -2.10 20.11 10.97
C SER A 173 -2.87 19.82 9.68
N THR A 174 -4.19 19.54 9.85
CA THR A 174 -5.10 19.37 8.71
C THR A 174 -5.15 20.63 7.82
N GLY A 175 -4.98 21.81 8.42
CA GLY A 175 -4.93 23.07 7.67
C GLY A 175 -3.70 23.17 6.75
N ALA A 176 -2.52 22.70 7.20
CA ALA A 176 -1.32 22.67 6.38
C ALA A 176 -1.43 21.66 5.22
N MET A 177 -2.17 20.55 5.41
CA MET A 177 -2.40 19.58 4.33
C MET A 177 -3.44 20.05 3.29
N ALA A 178 -4.29 21.02 3.65
CA ALA A 178 -5.32 21.55 2.77
C ALA A 178 -4.87 22.78 1.96
N ALA A 179 -3.73 23.37 2.30
CA ALA A 179 -3.13 24.52 1.61
C ALA A 179 -2.23 24.07 0.45
#